data_b8b8b6e4ee5f0b9b2bb47c41920a341a
#
_entry.id   b8b8b6e4ee5f0b9b2bb47c41920a341a
#
_cell.length_a   1.000
_cell.length_b   1.000
_cell.length_c   1.000
_cell.angle_alpha   90.00
_cell.angle_beta   90.00
_cell.angle_gamma   90.00
#
_symmetry.space_group_name_H-M   'P 1'
#
loop_
_entity.id
_entity.type
_entity.pdbx_description
1 polymer ?
#
loop_
_entity_poly.entity_id
_entity_poly.type
_entity_poly.pdbx_seq_one_letter_code
_entity_poly.pdbx_strand_id
1 'polypeptide(L)'
;MNRRRLVLALGLVALLGSGWAGTAWYRSRLSVNTDDAYVEGTVAPVSAKVPGQVMEVMVRDNEVVRAGQVVVRLDARDYRARAEQVRAAVLMAERRFRAAAARVGLGREMAASQFTQAEAASVRAQAAKQSAVSLLESSRATAHSRRAALASAVADRDGVNALRDRTALDLTRAEELFVRELVAKQFVDNARADARVAAAQFAASEQRVTQAQRDLESAEADARMRESGFEPQQIGLRTAEARVLEARAQEQHAGALVQEVRVREAERDLAEAQLKEAEADLSLALLNVEYTEIRAPIAGVVSRKNVEPGQVAQPGQAMLAIVSLDDVWVIANLKETQLHSIRPGMRAVIAVDTFSDRSWKGTVDSIAAGTGSRFSLLPPENATGNWVKIVQRVPVKIVLESGQAMNPHTLRAGMSAAVTIHLR
;
A
#
# COMPACT_ATOMS: atom_id res chain seq x y z
N MET A 1 -99.52 43.00 6.99
CA MET A 1 -98.18 42.71 6.45
C MET A 1 -98.32 42.32 4.99
N ASN A 2 -97.79 43.13 4.04
CA ASN A 2 -98.12 42.99 2.60
C ASN A 2 -97.54 41.72 2.03
N ARG A 3 -98.41 40.83 1.42
CA ARG A 3 -98.01 39.56 0.75
C ARG A 3 -96.77 39.74 -0.16
N ARG A 4 -96.61 40.91 -0.79
CA ARG A 4 -95.45 41.19 -1.65
C ARG A 4 -94.10 41.26 -0.87
N ARG A 5 -94.12 41.82 0.38
CA ARG A 5 -92.91 41.86 1.23
C ARG A 5 -92.54 40.48 1.74
N LEU A 6 -93.53 39.63 1.98
CA LEU A 6 -93.27 38.23 2.39
C LEU A 6 -92.64 37.38 1.26
N VAL A 7 -93.14 37.60 0.01
CA VAL A 7 -92.60 36.91 -1.15
C VAL A 7 -91.18 37.36 -1.48
N LEU A 8 -90.87 38.65 -1.32
CA LEU A 8 -89.54 39.20 -1.52
C LEU A 8 -88.57 38.72 -0.43
N ALA A 9 -88.99 38.60 0.83
CA ALA A 9 -88.15 38.07 1.92
C ALA A 9 -87.91 36.62 1.73
N LEU A 10 -88.86 35.76 1.31
CA LEU A 10 -88.65 34.35 0.97
C LEU A 10 -87.78 34.19 -0.24
N GLY A 11 -87.87 35.04 -1.27
CA GLY A 11 -86.95 34.99 -2.43
C GLY A 11 -85.52 35.36 -2.05
N LEU A 12 -85.33 36.33 -1.14
CA LEU A 12 -83.98 36.71 -0.64
C LEU A 12 -83.33 35.58 0.18
N VAL A 13 -84.11 34.89 1.05
CA VAL A 13 -83.66 33.76 1.84
C VAL A 13 -83.28 32.54 0.94
N ALA A 14 -84.11 32.32 -0.10
CA ALA A 14 -83.83 31.26 -1.08
C ALA A 14 -82.56 31.55 -1.90
N LEU A 15 -82.32 32.82 -2.29
CA LEU A 15 -81.11 33.23 -2.99
C LEU A 15 -79.85 33.14 -2.08
N LEU A 16 -79.97 33.55 -0.83
CA LEU A 16 -78.86 33.41 0.14
C LEU A 16 -78.59 31.93 0.47
N GLY A 17 -79.69 31.15 0.62
CA GLY A 17 -79.57 29.70 0.85
C GLY A 17 -78.92 28.94 -0.33
N SER A 18 -79.36 29.29 -1.58
CA SER A 18 -78.74 28.68 -2.78
C SER A 18 -77.32 29.15 -3.02
N GLY A 19 -77.01 30.43 -2.71
CA GLY A 19 -75.59 30.90 -2.74
C GLY A 19 -74.70 30.18 -1.70
N TRP A 20 -75.21 29.98 -0.48
CA TRP A 20 -74.52 29.25 0.55
C TRP A 20 -74.37 27.78 0.20
N ALA A 21 -75.39 27.11 -0.29
CA ALA A 21 -75.39 25.76 -0.78
C ALA A 21 -74.43 25.59 -1.97
N GLY A 22 -74.42 26.53 -2.91
CA GLY A 22 -73.52 26.56 -4.06
C GLY A 22 -72.06 26.70 -3.65
N THR A 23 -71.72 27.55 -2.70
CA THR A 23 -70.39 27.75 -2.18
C THR A 23 -69.94 26.54 -1.34
N ALA A 24 -70.82 25.91 -0.54
CA ALA A 24 -70.56 24.71 0.22
C ALA A 24 -70.30 23.50 -0.73
N TRP A 25 -71.13 23.38 -1.80
CA TRP A 25 -70.94 22.34 -2.81
C TRP A 25 -69.61 22.57 -3.61
N TYR A 26 -69.27 23.80 -3.96
CA TYR A 26 -68.00 24.09 -4.64
C TYR A 26 -66.82 23.81 -3.76
N ARG A 27 -66.84 24.18 -2.46
CA ARG A 27 -65.80 23.91 -1.47
C ARG A 27 -65.63 22.41 -1.25
N SER A 28 -66.72 21.60 -1.22
CA SER A 28 -66.65 20.14 -1.04
C SER A 28 -65.94 19.42 -2.21
N ARG A 29 -65.91 20.03 -3.40
CA ARG A 29 -65.17 19.52 -4.56
C ARG A 29 -63.72 19.91 -4.61
N LEU A 30 -63.25 20.82 -3.75
CA LEU A 30 -61.89 21.31 -3.68
C LEU A 30 -61.04 20.57 -2.61
N SER A 31 -61.63 19.63 -1.91
CA SER A 31 -60.92 18.86 -0.88
C SER A 31 -61.34 17.38 -0.88
N VAL A 32 -60.41 16.51 -0.58
CA VAL A 32 -60.63 15.09 -0.34
C VAL A 32 -60.44 14.83 1.13
N ASN A 33 -61.43 14.21 1.76
CA ASN A 33 -61.44 13.89 3.18
C ASN A 33 -61.46 12.36 3.39
N THR A 34 -60.71 11.92 4.40
CA THR A 34 -60.77 10.55 4.89
C THR A 34 -60.63 10.56 6.43
N ASP A 35 -61.42 9.71 7.05
CA ASP A 35 -61.41 9.37 8.49
C ASP A 35 -60.56 8.09 8.77
N ASP A 36 -60.11 7.42 7.72
CA ASP A 36 -59.25 6.26 7.81
C ASP A 36 -57.81 6.72 7.63
N ALA A 37 -57.26 7.34 8.65
CA ALA A 37 -55.88 7.71 8.73
C ALA A 37 -55.33 7.46 10.11
N TYR A 38 -54.03 7.26 10.21
CA TYR A 38 -53.34 7.04 11.48
C TYR A 38 -51.92 7.64 11.44
N VAL A 39 -51.46 8.00 12.62
CA VAL A 39 -50.09 8.46 12.82
C VAL A 39 -49.16 7.24 12.79
N GLU A 40 -48.10 7.30 12.03
CA GLU A 40 -47.02 6.33 11.99
C GLU A 40 -45.69 7.01 12.35
N GLY A 41 -44.73 6.27 12.81
CA GLY A 41 -43.41 6.77 13.17
C GLY A 41 -42.34 5.73 13.05
N THR A 42 -41.08 6.16 13.03
CA THR A 42 -39.94 5.27 12.98
C THR A 42 -39.85 4.44 14.26
N VAL A 43 -39.97 3.12 14.11
CA VAL A 43 -39.79 2.14 15.19
C VAL A 43 -38.48 1.42 14.98
N ALA A 44 -37.52 1.58 15.88
CA ALA A 44 -36.23 0.92 15.85
C ALA A 44 -36.21 -0.25 16.84
N PRO A 45 -36.22 -1.51 16.38
CA PRO A 45 -36.02 -2.67 17.22
C PRO A 45 -34.56 -2.70 17.72
N VAL A 46 -34.39 -2.91 19.01
CA VAL A 46 -33.06 -3.07 19.64
C VAL A 46 -32.85 -4.53 19.98
N SER A 47 -31.79 -5.11 19.43
CA SER A 47 -31.45 -6.52 19.60
C SER A 47 -29.99 -6.69 20.05
N ALA A 48 -29.68 -7.80 20.71
CA ALA A 48 -28.30 -8.18 21.00
C ALA A 48 -27.57 -8.56 19.71
N LYS A 49 -26.30 -8.17 19.60
CA LYS A 49 -25.38 -8.59 18.53
C LYS A 49 -24.52 -9.79 18.94
N VAL A 50 -24.32 -9.97 20.24
CA VAL A 50 -23.56 -11.08 20.83
C VAL A 50 -24.43 -11.80 21.86
N PRO A 51 -24.27 -13.11 22.08
CA PRO A 51 -24.96 -13.83 23.13
C PRO A 51 -24.44 -13.42 24.51
N GLY A 52 -25.27 -13.47 25.53
CA GLY A 52 -24.81 -13.21 26.90
C GLY A 52 -25.94 -13.10 27.89
N GLN A 53 -25.63 -13.28 29.18
CA GLN A 53 -26.60 -13.06 30.24
C GLN A 53 -26.82 -11.56 30.44
N VAL A 54 -28.08 -11.16 30.54
CA VAL A 54 -28.47 -9.78 30.87
C VAL A 54 -28.16 -9.51 32.36
N MET A 55 -27.22 -8.61 32.57
CA MET A 55 -26.87 -8.18 33.93
C MET A 55 -27.81 -7.12 34.44
N GLU A 56 -28.10 -6.14 33.59
CA GLU A 56 -28.90 -4.98 33.99
C GLU A 56 -29.69 -4.45 32.80
N VAL A 57 -30.92 -4.04 33.03
CA VAL A 57 -31.77 -3.27 32.12
C VAL A 57 -31.89 -1.87 32.68
N MET A 58 -31.32 -0.88 32.00
CA MET A 58 -31.14 0.48 32.52
C MET A 58 -32.30 1.42 32.16
N VAL A 59 -33.36 0.88 31.52
CA VAL A 59 -34.52 1.66 31.05
C VAL A 59 -35.82 0.96 31.44
N ARG A 60 -36.88 1.77 31.58
CA ARG A 60 -38.24 1.29 31.84
C ARG A 60 -39.13 1.51 30.61
N ASP A 61 -40.28 0.80 30.61
CA ASP A 61 -41.30 1.07 29.61
C ASP A 61 -41.74 2.56 29.69
N ASN A 62 -41.93 3.15 28.52
CA ASN A 62 -42.29 4.56 28.31
C ASN A 62 -41.25 5.60 28.76
N GLU A 63 -40.01 5.18 29.02
CA GLU A 63 -38.91 6.08 29.33
C GLU A 63 -38.34 6.72 28.07
N VAL A 64 -37.99 8.01 28.12
CA VAL A 64 -37.34 8.72 27.03
C VAL A 64 -35.86 8.43 27.03
N VAL A 65 -35.32 8.03 25.88
CA VAL A 65 -33.91 7.72 25.71
C VAL A 65 -33.29 8.55 24.57
N ARG A 66 -31.99 8.81 24.69
CA ARG A 66 -31.21 9.49 23.66
C ARG A 66 -30.51 8.49 22.76
N ALA A 67 -30.23 8.86 21.53
CA ALA A 67 -29.38 8.07 20.67
C ALA A 67 -28.00 7.80 21.30
N GLY A 68 -27.51 6.56 21.26
CA GLY A 68 -26.26 6.13 21.89
C GLY A 68 -26.34 5.82 23.38
N GLN A 69 -27.46 6.10 24.07
CA GLN A 69 -27.65 5.78 25.49
C GLN A 69 -27.65 4.25 25.69
N VAL A 70 -26.90 3.77 26.68
CA VAL A 70 -26.93 2.34 27.06
C VAL A 70 -28.28 2.00 27.63
N VAL A 71 -28.94 0.98 27.08
CA VAL A 71 -30.28 0.53 27.49
C VAL A 71 -30.27 -0.84 28.17
N VAL A 72 -29.34 -1.72 27.76
CA VAL A 72 -29.16 -3.03 28.36
C VAL A 72 -27.67 -3.35 28.46
N ARG A 73 -27.25 -3.99 29.51
CA ARG A 73 -25.87 -4.45 29.72
C ARG A 73 -25.84 -5.97 29.89
N LEU A 74 -25.06 -6.63 29.04
CA LEU A 74 -24.78 -8.05 29.13
C LEU A 74 -23.55 -8.30 30.03
N ASP A 75 -23.35 -9.52 30.48
CA ASP A 75 -22.14 -9.94 31.19
C ASP A 75 -20.95 -9.90 30.22
N ALA A 76 -20.01 -9.00 30.49
CA ALA A 76 -18.84 -8.76 29.65
C ALA A 76 -17.59 -9.53 30.11
N ARG A 77 -17.67 -10.32 31.22
CA ARG A 77 -16.46 -10.93 31.82
C ARG A 77 -15.72 -11.85 30.86
N ASP A 78 -16.43 -12.72 30.16
CA ASP A 78 -15.83 -13.65 29.20
C ASP A 78 -15.24 -12.93 27.98
N TYR A 79 -15.94 -11.91 27.49
CA TYR A 79 -15.49 -11.08 26.37
C TYR A 79 -14.25 -10.27 26.74
N ARG A 80 -14.19 -9.71 27.97
CA ARG A 80 -12.99 -9.00 28.46
C ARG A 80 -11.81 -9.95 28.63
N ALA A 81 -12.01 -11.13 29.20
CA ALA A 81 -10.97 -12.14 29.34
C ALA A 81 -10.43 -12.56 27.97
N ARG A 82 -11.32 -12.72 26.99
CA ARG A 82 -10.92 -13.02 25.60
C ARG A 82 -10.13 -11.86 24.99
N ALA A 83 -10.54 -10.63 25.17
CA ALA A 83 -9.80 -9.46 24.66
C ALA A 83 -8.40 -9.37 25.29
N GLU A 84 -8.24 -9.63 26.60
CA GLU A 84 -6.93 -9.66 27.26
C GLU A 84 -6.04 -10.82 26.73
N GLN A 85 -6.62 -11.99 26.47
CA GLN A 85 -5.90 -13.11 25.85
C GLN A 85 -5.36 -12.74 24.48
N VAL A 86 -6.19 -12.11 23.64
CA VAL A 86 -5.80 -11.68 22.29
C VAL A 86 -4.81 -10.51 22.35
N ARG A 87 -4.94 -9.61 23.32
CA ARG A 87 -3.96 -8.54 23.58
C ARG A 87 -2.58 -9.10 23.90
N ALA A 88 -2.50 -10.17 24.68
CA ALA A 88 -1.24 -10.86 24.93
C ALA A 88 -0.67 -11.49 23.65
N ALA A 89 -1.50 -12.02 22.75
CA ALA A 89 -1.08 -12.54 21.46
C ALA A 89 -0.50 -11.44 20.55
N VAL A 90 -1.10 -10.24 20.51
CA VAL A 90 -0.55 -9.07 19.82
C VAL A 90 0.84 -8.73 20.33
N LEU A 91 1.01 -8.67 21.67
CA LEU A 91 2.32 -8.38 22.26
C LEU A 91 3.38 -9.42 21.86
N MET A 92 3.00 -10.69 21.81
CA MET A 92 3.89 -11.76 21.34
C MET A 92 4.26 -11.59 19.86
N ALA A 93 3.31 -11.30 18.99
CA ALA A 93 3.53 -11.06 17.57
C ALA A 93 4.42 -9.83 17.34
N GLU A 94 4.19 -8.75 18.08
CA GLU A 94 5.03 -7.55 18.05
C GLU A 94 6.49 -7.84 18.42
N ARG A 95 6.70 -8.65 19.48
CA ARG A 95 8.06 -9.06 19.88
C ARG A 95 8.74 -9.92 18.83
N ARG A 96 8.00 -10.80 18.16
CA ARG A 96 8.52 -11.59 17.02
C ARG A 96 8.91 -10.71 15.85
N PHE A 97 8.05 -9.77 15.47
CA PHE A 97 8.36 -8.81 14.40
C PHE A 97 9.61 -7.99 14.71
N ARG A 98 9.72 -7.43 15.92
CA ARG A 98 10.90 -6.66 16.35
C ARG A 98 12.18 -7.52 16.32
N ALA A 99 12.11 -8.77 16.74
CA ALA A 99 13.25 -9.69 16.69
C ALA A 99 13.66 -10.02 15.25
N ALA A 100 12.69 -10.26 14.35
CA ALA A 100 12.96 -10.47 12.92
C ALA A 100 13.57 -9.22 12.26
N ALA A 101 13.04 -8.03 12.56
CA ALA A 101 13.57 -6.77 12.07
C ALA A 101 15.03 -6.52 12.52
N ALA A 102 15.35 -6.82 13.78
CA ALA A 102 16.71 -6.72 14.30
C ALA A 102 17.67 -7.71 13.60
N ARG A 103 17.21 -8.94 13.29
CA ARG A 103 18.00 -9.92 12.53
C ARG A 103 18.30 -9.45 11.11
N VAL A 104 17.36 -8.80 10.45
CA VAL A 104 17.59 -8.19 9.13
C VAL A 104 18.65 -7.09 9.23
N GLY A 105 18.54 -6.19 10.21
CA GLY A 105 19.52 -5.13 10.43
C GLY A 105 20.94 -5.67 10.61
N LEU A 106 21.10 -6.63 11.53
CA LEU A 106 22.37 -7.29 11.78
C LEU A 106 22.90 -8.02 10.54
N GLY A 107 22.02 -8.75 9.83
CA GLY A 107 22.38 -9.47 8.61
C GLY A 107 22.89 -8.53 7.51
N ARG A 108 22.24 -7.39 7.30
CA ARG A 108 22.67 -6.38 6.33
C ARG A 108 24.05 -5.80 6.67
N GLU A 109 24.28 -5.47 7.93
CA GLU A 109 25.54 -4.93 8.38
C GLU A 109 26.70 -5.93 8.21
N MET A 110 26.46 -7.20 8.58
CA MET A 110 27.44 -8.28 8.39
C MET A 110 27.74 -8.54 6.91
N ALA A 111 26.69 -8.61 6.06
CA ALA A 111 26.84 -8.81 4.62
C ALA A 111 27.61 -7.65 3.97
N ALA A 112 27.30 -6.41 4.31
CA ALA A 112 27.99 -5.23 3.81
C ALA A 112 29.46 -5.22 4.22
N SER A 113 29.78 -5.51 5.50
CA SER A 113 31.15 -5.58 5.99
C SER A 113 31.96 -6.66 5.28
N GLN A 114 31.40 -7.86 5.11
CA GLN A 114 32.09 -8.96 4.42
C GLN A 114 32.27 -8.68 2.94
N PHE A 115 31.29 -8.08 2.28
CA PHE A 115 31.40 -7.67 0.88
C PHE A 115 32.54 -6.66 0.68
N THR A 116 32.59 -5.63 1.49
CA THR A 116 33.66 -4.60 1.43
C THR A 116 35.04 -5.21 1.69
N GLN A 117 35.16 -6.16 2.62
CA GLN A 117 36.42 -6.85 2.89
C GLN A 117 36.84 -7.75 1.70
N ALA A 118 35.90 -8.49 1.11
CA ALA A 118 36.17 -9.34 -0.04
C ALA A 118 36.54 -8.52 -1.28
N GLU A 119 35.87 -7.40 -1.54
CA GLU A 119 36.19 -6.48 -2.61
C GLU A 119 37.60 -5.88 -2.44
N ALA A 120 37.95 -5.43 -1.23
CA ALA A 120 39.28 -4.92 -0.93
C ALA A 120 40.37 -6.02 -1.11
N ALA A 121 40.08 -7.29 -0.76
CA ALA A 121 40.96 -8.40 -0.98
C ALA A 121 41.15 -8.66 -2.48
N SER A 122 40.07 -8.63 -3.26
CA SER A 122 40.09 -8.79 -4.72
C SER A 122 40.95 -7.72 -5.41
N VAL A 123 40.76 -6.46 -5.06
CA VAL A 123 41.56 -5.35 -5.58
C VAL A 123 43.06 -5.51 -5.23
N ARG A 124 43.39 -5.89 -4.00
CA ARG A 124 44.78 -6.11 -3.58
C ARG A 124 45.42 -7.30 -4.35
N ALA A 125 44.67 -8.37 -4.51
CA ALA A 125 45.15 -9.54 -5.25
C ALA A 125 45.40 -9.22 -6.73
N GLN A 126 44.52 -8.45 -7.36
CA GLN A 126 44.68 -7.96 -8.74
C GLN A 126 45.89 -7.04 -8.88
N ALA A 127 46.07 -6.11 -7.95
CA ALA A 127 47.25 -5.23 -7.95
C ALA A 127 48.56 -6.01 -7.79
N ALA A 128 48.58 -7.02 -6.92
CA ALA A 128 49.75 -7.91 -6.77
C ALA A 128 50.04 -8.69 -8.04
N LYS A 129 49.01 -9.21 -8.71
CA LYS A 129 49.18 -9.86 -10.03
C LYS A 129 49.75 -8.91 -11.05
N GLN A 130 49.19 -7.70 -11.16
CA GLN A 130 49.68 -6.68 -12.11
C GLN A 130 51.14 -6.31 -11.87
N SER A 131 51.52 -6.14 -10.60
CA SER A 131 52.90 -5.88 -10.20
C SER A 131 53.87 -7.01 -10.64
N ALA A 132 53.45 -8.28 -10.45
CA ALA A 132 54.22 -9.41 -10.88
C ALA A 132 54.39 -9.49 -12.39
N VAL A 133 53.32 -9.19 -13.17
CA VAL A 133 53.37 -9.12 -14.63
C VAL A 133 54.31 -8.01 -15.09
N SER A 134 54.18 -6.80 -14.54
CA SER A 134 55.05 -5.66 -14.90
C SER A 134 56.54 -5.93 -14.61
N LEU A 135 56.83 -6.67 -13.53
CA LEU A 135 58.19 -7.05 -13.22
C LEU A 135 58.77 -8.03 -14.26
N LEU A 136 57.97 -8.95 -14.76
CA LEU A 136 58.37 -9.89 -15.84
C LEU A 136 58.59 -9.12 -17.17
N GLU A 137 57.71 -8.22 -17.52
CA GLU A 137 57.84 -7.41 -18.73
C GLU A 137 59.07 -6.50 -18.70
N SER A 138 59.39 -5.90 -17.55
CA SER A 138 60.56 -5.08 -17.39
C SER A 138 61.88 -5.85 -17.53
N SER A 139 61.93 -7.10 -17.04
CA SER A 139 63.08 -7.97 -17.21
C SER A 139 63.29 -8.40 -18.68
N ARG A 140 62.21 -8.69 -19.42
CA ARG A 140 62.23 -8.97 -20.85
C ARG A 140 62.73 -7.76 -21.66
N ALA A 141 62.23 -6.56 -21.34
CA ALA A 141 62.66 -5.32 -21.96
C ALA A 141 64.16 -5.09 -21.74
N THR A 142 64.69 -5.37 -20.51
CA THR A 142 66.10 -5.29 -20.21
C THR A 142 66.94 -6.23 -21.09
N ALA A 143 66.54 -7.49 -21.21
CA ALA A 143 67.21 -8.47 -22.06
C ALA A 143 67.20 -8.04 -23.56
N HIS A 144 66.07 -7.51 -24.03
CA HIS A 144 65.97 -6.95 -25.38
C HIS A 144 66.92 -5.78 -25.61
N SER A 145 67.03 -4.84 -24.66
CA SER A 145 67.98 -3.73 -24.71
C SER A 145 69.43 -4.17 -24.73
N ARG A 146 69.80 -5.19 -23.92
CA ARG A 146 71.17 -5.75 -23.92
C ARG A 146 71.50 -6.47 -25.24
N ARG A 147 70.48 -7.10 -25.88
CA ARG A 147 70.65 -7.71 -27.20
C ARG A 147 70.94 -6.67 -28.28
N ALA A 148 70.27 -5.55 -28.25
CA ALA A 148 70.53 -4.44 -29.12
C ALA A 148 71.91 -3.83 -28.91
N ALA A 149 72.36 -3.70 -27.67
CA ALA A 149 73.71 -3.22 -27.33
C ALA A 149 74.82 -4.18 -27.83
N LEU A 150 74.60 -5.49 -27.73
CA LEU A 150 75.54 -6.49 -28.33
C LEU A 150 75.61 -6.34 -29.85
N ALA A 151 74.45 -6.23 -30.52
CA ALA A 151 74.42 -6.02 -31.96
C ALA A 151 75.20 -4.75 -32.39
N SER A 152 75.10 -3.68 -31.67
CA SER A 152 75.87 -2.44 -31.87
C SER A 152 77.38 -2.66 -31.68
N ALA A 153 77.76 -3.32 -30.58
CA ALA A 153 79.17 -3.61 -30.30
C ALA A 153 79.82 -4.54 -31.38
N VAL A 154 79.05 -5.50 -31.91
CA VAL A 154 79.49 -6.34 -33.04
C VAL A 154 79.68 -5.52 -34.30
N ALA A 155 78.77 -4.64 -34.66
CA ALA A 155 78.87 -3.77 -35.81
C ALA A 155 80.10 -2.81 -35.67
N ASP A 156 80.30 -2.22 -34.50
CA ASP A 156 81.47 -1.40 -34.21
C ASP A 156 82.76 -2.20 -34.39
N ARG A 157 82.85 -3.41 -33.84
CA ARG A 157 84.02 -4.31 -34.00
C ARG A 157 84.26 -4.63 -35.48
N ASP A 158 83.25 -4.89 -36.29
CA ASP A 158 83.38 -5.17 -37.71
C ASP A 158 83.92 -3.96 -38.50
N GLY A 159 83.46 -2.78 -38.11
CA GLY A 159 84.03 -1.52 -38.66
C GLY A 159 85.49 -1.31 -38.32
N VAL A 160 85.87 -1.55 -37.03
CA VAL A 160 87.28 -1.47 -36.60
C VAL A 160 88.12 -2.60 -37.20
N ASN A 161 87.58 -3.80 -37.39
CA ASN A 161 88.24 -4.87 -38.09
C ASN A 161 88.61 -4.53 -39.54
N ALA A 162 87.70 -3.93 -40.28
CA ALA A 162 87.95 -3.42 -41.63
C ALA A 162 89.08 -2.37 -41.68
N LEU A 163 89.14 -1.51 -40.66
CA LEU A 163 90.21 -0.53 -40.50
C LEU A 163 91.54 -1.22 -40.21
N ARG A 164 91.60 -2.22 -39.30
CA ARG A 164 92.80 -3.01 -38.98
C ARG A 164 93.34 -3.72 -40.22
N ASP A 165 92.44 -4.38 -41.00
CA ASP A 165 92.81 -5.10 -42.21
C ASP A 165 93.35 -4.16 -43.28
N ARG A 166 92.74 -3.01 -43.45
CA ARG A 166 93.24 -1.98 -44.41
C ARG A 166 94.64 -1.50 -43.99
N THR A 167 94.84 -1.10 -42.70
CA THR A 167 96.14 -0.56 -42.23
C THR A 167 97.22 -1.61 -42.25
N ALA A 168 96.92 -2.89 -42.00
CA ALA A 168 97.84 -4.01 -42.16
C ALA A 168 98.28 -4.23 -43.61
N LEU A 169 97.37 -4.17 -44.54
CA LEU A 169 97.71 -4.24 -46.03
C LEU A 169 98.56 -3.03 -46.41
N ASP A 170 98.27 -1.84 -45.92
CA ASP A 170 99.01 -0.60 -46.20
C ASP A 170 100.40 -0.71 -45.60
N LEU A 171 100.59 -1.29 -44.40
CA LEU A 171 101.94 -1.58 -43.85
C LEU A 171 102.68 -2.57 -44.72
N THR A 172 102.08 -3.70 -45.18
CA THR A 172 102.70 -4.71 -46.02
C THR A 172 103.19 -4.05 -47.35
N ARG A 173 102.36 -3.24 -47.97
CA ARG A 173 102.76 -2.48 -49.18
C ARG A 173 103.89 -1.48 -48.88
N ALA A 174 103.76 -0.76 -47.76
CA ALA A 174 104.88 0.13 -47.41
C ALA A 174 106.21 -0.59 -47.18
N GLU A 175 106.23 -1.77 -46.51
CA GLU A 175 107.43 -2.62 -46.27
C GLU A 175 107.96 -3.17 -47.64
N GLU A 176 107.06 -3.60 -48.59
CA GLU A 176 107.50 -4.06 -49.92
C GLU A 176 108.10 -2.93 -50.70
N LEU A 177 107.51 -1.69 -50.66
CA LEU A 177 108.09 -0.58 -51.39
C LEU A 177 109.41 -0.06 -50.79
N PHE A 178 109.59 -0.15 -49.45
CA PHE A 178 110.82 0.13 -48.78
C PHE A 178 111.95 -0.81 -49.09
N VAL A 179 111.67 -2.13 -49.16
CA VAL A 179 112.71 -3.18 -49.63
C VAL A 179 113.16 -2.89 -51.04
N ARG A 180 112.27 -2.22 -51.88
CA ARG A 180 112.63 -1.84 -53.24
C ARG A 180 113.21 -0.42 -53.27
N GLU A 181 113.50 0.23 -52.13
CA GLU A 181 114.06 1.56 -51.91
C GLU A 181 113.21 2.69 -52.54
N LEU A 182 111.87 2.50 -52.72
CA LEU A 182 110.98 3.42 -53.39
C LEU A 182 110.30 4.40 -52.37
N VAL A 183 110.42 4.19 -51.07
CA VAL A 183 109.90 5.05 -50.10
C VAL A 183 110.87 5.31 -48.91
N ALA A 184 110.73 6.39 -48.13
CA ALA A 184 111.57 6.71 -46.96
C ALA A 184 111.16 5.86 -45.75
N LYS A 185 112.15 5.53 -44.83
CA LYS A 185 111.93 4.76 -43.64
C LYS A 185 110.81 5.34 -42.73
N GLN A 186 110.64 6.69 -42.70
CA GLN A 186 109.55 7.38 -41.96
C GLN A 186 108.13 6.94 -42.45
N PHE A 187 108.02 6.67 -43.76
CA PHE A 187 106.72 6.21 -44.34
C PHE A 187 106.36 4.82 -43.80
N VAL A 188 107.26 3.88 -43.71
CA VAL A 188 107.06 2.58 -43.11
C VAL A 188 106.78 2.70 -41.53
N ASP A 189 107.56 3.50 -40.88
CA ASP A 189 107.41 3.72 -39.40
C ASP A 189 105.96 4.30 -39.08
N ASN A 190 105.46 5.23 -39.93
CA ASN A 190 104.09 5.75 -39.80
C ASN A 190 103.07 4.67 -40.09
N ALA A 191 103.22 3.90 -41.21
CA ALA A 191 102.28 2.81 -41.55
C ALA A 191 102.30 1.71 -40.40
N ARG A 192 103.45 1.42 -39.79
CA ARG A 192 103.57 0.52 -38.69
C ARG A 192 102.91 1.04 -37.38
N ALA A 193 103.06 2.34 -37.15
CA ALA A 193 102.31 2.97 -36.01
C ALA A 193 100.78 2.92 -36.21
N ASP A 194 100.27 3.22 -37.40
CA ASP A 194 98.88 3.19 -37.76
C ASP A 194 98.31 1.75 -37.63
N ALA A 195 99.05 0.75 -38.14
CA ALA A 195 98.70 -0.66 -38.01
C ALA A 195 98.62 -1.12 -36.54
N ARG A 196 99.58 -0.65 -35.67
CA ARG A 196 99.58 -0.97 -34.26
C ARG A 196 98.36 -0.31 -33.52
N VAL A 197 98.04 0.96 -33.84
CA VAL A 197 96.87 1.65 -33.29
C VAL A 197 95.60 0.93 -33.68
N ALA A 198 95.40 0.59 -34.95
CA ALA A 198 94.24 -0.12 -35.41
C ALA A 198 94.09 -1.53 -34.78
N ALA A 199 95.22 -2.23 -34.63
CA ALA A 199 95.22 -3.56 -33.93
C ALA A 199 94.80 -3.39 -32.44
N ALA A 200 95.32 -2.37 -31.73
CA ALA A 200 94.94 -2.10 -30.36
C ALA A 200 93.42 -1.71 -30.26
N GLN A 201 92.94 -0.91 -31.21
CA GLN A 201 91.51 -0.54 -31.29
C GLN A 201 90.62 -1.79 -31.53
N PHE A 202 91.05 -2.67 -32.40
CA PHE A 202 90.31 -3.94 -32.65
C PHE A 202 90.29 -4.79 -31.37
N ALA A 203 91.40 -5.03 -30.68
CA ALA A 203 91.44 -5.76 -29.45
C ALA A 203 90.51 -5.17 -28.38
N ALA A 204 90.45 -3.82 -28.29
CA ALA A 204 89.55 -3.12 -27.37
C ALA A 204 88.06 -3.32 -27.78
N SER A 205 87.77 -3.36 -29.10
CA SER A 205 86.39 -3.62 -29.55
C SER A 205 85.96 -5.08 -29.32
N GLU A 206 86.86 -6.04 -29.44
CA GLU A 206 86.59 -7.46 -29.06
C GLU A 206 86.26 -7.60 -27.57
N GLN A 207 86.95 -6.85 -26.70
CA GLN A 207 86.61 -6.84 -25.28
C GLN A 207 85.22 -6.24 -24.99
N ARG A 208 84.87 -5.20 -25.78
CA ARG A 208 83.48 -4.62 -25.65
C ARG A 208 82.43 -5.60 -26.09
N VAL A 209 82.64 -6.35 -27.19
CA VAL A 209 81.70 -7.40 -27.62
C VAL A 209 81.58 -8.47 -26.54
N THR A 210 82.71 -8.94 -26.00
CA THR A 210 82.71 -9.94 -24.91
C THR A 210 81.97 -9.46 -23.66
N GLN A 211 82.14 -8.18 -23.33
CA GLN A 211 81.39 -7.59 -22.19
C GLN A 211 79.90 -7.49 -22.49
N ALA A 212 79.52 -6.99 -23.68
CA ALA A 212 78.11 -6.92 -24.06
C ALA A 212 77.45 -8.27 -24.16
N GLN A 213 78.18 -9.32 -24.56
CA GLN A 213 77.73 -10.71 -24.59
C GLN A 213 77.46 -11.26 -23.18
N ARG A 214 78.32 -10.98 -22.20
CA ARG A 214 78.14 -11.38 -20.80
C ARG A 214 76.96 -10.62 -20.18
N ASP A 215 76.82 -9.31 -20.51
CA ASP A 215 75.68 -8.48 -20.02
C ASP A 215 74.35 -9.00 -20.56
N LEU A 216 74.31 -9.43 -21.85
CA LEU A 216 73.12 -10.04 -22.42
C LEU A 216 72.81 -11.38 -21.80
N GLU A 217 73.84 -12.26 -21.64
CA GLU A 217 73.65 -13.58 -21.01
C GLU A 217 73.09 -13.47 -19.60
N SER A 218 73.59 -12.52 -18.81
CA SER A 218 73.06 -12.23 -17.46
C SER A 218 71.62 -11.74 -17.52
N ALA A 219 71.27 -10.82 -18.42
CA ALA A 219 69.91 -10.31 -18.56
C ALA A 219 68.94 -11.36 -19.06
N GLU A 220 69.34 -12.23 -20.00
CA GLU A 220 68.53 -13.38 -20.44
C GLU A 220 68.39 -14.46 -19.37
N ALA A 221 69.43 -14.66 -18.54
CA ALA A 221 69.30 -15.57 -17.38
C ALA A 221 68.26 -15.02 -16.39
N ASP A 222 68.33 -13.71 -16.07
CA ASP A 222 67.32 -13.06 -15.21
C ASP A 222 65.93 -13.15 -15.77
N ALA A 223 65.73 -12.91 -17.07
CA ALA A 223 64.44 -13.05 -17.71
C ALA A 223 63.94 -14.51 -17.70
N ARG A 224 64.78 -15.49 -17.98
CA ARG A 224 64.47 -16.92 -17.92
C ARG A 224 64.16 -17.39 -16.49
N MET A 225 64.89 -16.92 -15.48
CA MET A 225 64.58 -17.22 -14.08
C MET A 225 63.21 -16.73 -13.69
N ARG A 226 62.83 -15.56 -14.17
CA ARG A 226 61.49 -15.00 -13.91
C ARG A 226 60.40 -15.70 -14.70
N GLU A 227 60.70 -16.32 -15.84
CA GLU A 227 59.74 -17.04 -16.71
C GLU A 227 59.62 -18.52 -16.38
N SER A 228 60.71 -19.21 -16.03
CA SER A 228 60.79 -20.71 -15.95
C SER A 228 60.26 -21.34 -14.67
N GLY A 229 59.89 -20.59 -13.65
CA GLY A 229 59.20 -21.10 -12.47
C GLY A 229 60.04 -21.92 -11.48
N PHE A 230 61.33 -21.97 -11.65
CA PHE A 230 62.23 -22.62 -10.69
C PHE A 230 62.66 -21.67 -9.56
N GLU A 231 62.22 -20.44 -9.59
CA GLU A 231 62.55 -19.41 -8.59
C GLU A 231 61.29 -18.77 -7.98
N PRO A 232 61.42 -18.17 -6.78
CA PRO A 232 60.30 -17.63 -5.97
C PRO A 232 59.33 -16.70 -6.69
N GLN A 233 59.66 -16.20 -7.88
CA GLN A 233 58.89 -15.18 -8.60
C GLN A 233 57.79 -15.75 -9.54
N GLN A 234 57.97 -16.96 -10.13
CA GLN A 234 56.84 -17.60 -10.80
C GLN A 234 55.91 -18.26 -9.78
N ILE A 235 56.43 -18.72 -8.65
CA ILE A 235 55.66 -19.01 -7.49
C ILE A 235 54.91 -17.74 -7.09
N GLY A 236 55.53 -16.55 -7.19
CA GLY A 236 54.91 -15.24 -6.96
C GLY A 236 53.74 -14.96 -7.90
N LEU A 237 53.88 -15.18 -9.22
CA LEU A 237 52.79 -14.99 -10.18
C LEU A 237 51.65 -16.00 -10.00
N ARG A 238 51.97 -17.28 -9.87
CA ARG A 238 51.01 -18.35 -9.59
C ARG A 238 50.30 -18.17 -8.24
N THR A 239 51.01 -17.73 -7.21
CA THR A 239 50.42 -17.40 -5.92
C THR A 239 49.54 -16.14 -6.00
N ALA A 240 49.92 -15.17 -6.81
CA ALA A 240 49.11 -13.98 -7.07
C ALA A 240 47.82 -14.37 -7.83
N GLU A 241 47.92 -15.25 -8.81
CA GLU A 241 46.75 -15.78 -9.55
C GLU A 241 45.82 -16.61 -8.64
N ALA A 242 46.40 -17.50 -7.81
CA ALA A 242 45.64 -18.25 -6.82
C ALA A 242 44.92 -17.31 -5.81
N ARG A 243 45.57 -16.26 -5.37
CA ARG A 243 44.97 -15.23 -4.50
C ARG A 243 43.83 -14.48 -5.19
N VAL A 244 43.93 -14.20 -6.49
CA VAL A 244 42.83 -13.59 -7.27
C VAL A 244 41.64 -14.54 -7.32
N LEU A 245 41.87 -15.85 -7.56
CA LEU A 245 40.80 -16.86 -7.54
C LEU A 245 40.15 -17.00 -6.17
N GLU A 246 40.95 -17.05 -5.12
CA GLU A 246 40.50 -17.10 -3.74
C GLU A 246 39.67 -15.85 -3.38
N ALA A 247 40.17 -14.66 -3.72
CA ALA A 247 39.47 -13.38 -3.48
C ALA A 247 38.13 -13.31 -4.23
N ARG A 248 38.07 -13.82 -5.47
CA ARG A 248 36.83 -13.92 -6.24
C ARG A 248 35.82 -14.90 -5.59
N ALA A 249 36.30 -16.02 -5.10
CA ALA A 249 35.45 -16.97 -4.38
C ALA A 249 34.90 -16.35 -3.09
N GLN A 250 35.70 -15.57 -2.38
CA GLN A 250 35.25 -14.81 -1.19
C GLN A 250 34.22 -13.74 -1.55
N GLU A 251 34.40 -13.04 -2.67
CA GLU A 251 33.46 -12.06 -3.20
C GLU A 251 32.11 -12.70 -3.57
N GLN A 252 32.14 -13.86 -4.24
CA GLN A 252 30.93 -14.64 -4.53
C GLN A 252 30.23 -15.12 -3.27
N HIS A 253 30.98 -15.60 -2.27
CA HIS A 253 30.43 -15.99 -0.98
C HIS A 253 29.79 -14.79 -0.26
N ALA A 254 30.44 -13.62 -0.25
CA ALA A 254 29.87 -12.41 0.32
C ALA A 254 28.59 -11.96 -0.43
N GLY A 255 28.54 -12.14 -1.75
CA GLY A 255 27.32 -11.95 -2.55
C GLY A 255 26.17 -12.89 -2.17
N ALA A 256 26.48 -14.14 -1.80
CA ALA A 256 25.48 -15.09 -1.32
C ALA A 256 24.84 -14.66 0.02
N LEU A 257 25.58 -14.00 0.90
CA LEU A 257 25.07 -13.46 2.16
C LEU A 257 24.02 -12.36 1.93
N VAL A 258 24.11 -11.60 0.84
CA VAL A 258 23.08 -10.63 0.45
C VAL A 258 21.76 -11.35 0.14
N GLN A 259 21.80 -12.53 -0.45
CA GLN A 259 20.59 -13.34 -0.68
C GLN A 259 20.02 -13.89 0.64
N GLU A 260 20.86 -14.25 1.59
CA GLU A 260 20.41 -14.65 2.94
C GLU A 260 19.68 -13.50 3.66
N VAL A 261 20.13 -12.25 3.48
CA VAL A 261 19.43 -11.07 3.99
C VAL A 261 18.02 -10.98 3.41
N ARG A 262 17.82 -11.27 2.12
CA ARG A 262 16.47 -11.28 1.51
C ARG A 262 15.55 -12.33 2.14
N VAL A 263 16.09 -13.50 2.49
CA VAL A 263 15.31 -14.52 3.21
C VAL A 263 14.87 -13.99 4.58
N ARG A 264 15.77 -13.33 5.31
CA ARG A 264 15.45 -12.69 6.59
C ARG A 264 14.45 -11.54 6.45
N GLU A 265 14.48 -10.81 5.34
CA GLU A 265 13.47 -9.80 5.00
C GLU A 265 12.08 -10.43 4.81
N ALA A 266 12.00 -11.55 4.09
CA ALA A 266 10.76 -12.30 3.95
C ALA A 266 10.23 -12.85 5.28
N GLU A 267 11.12 -13.30 6.18
CA GLU A 267 10.75 -13.71 7.55
C GLU A 267 10.21 -12.53 8.38
N ARG A 268 10.80 -11.34 8.25
CA ARG A 268 10.29 -10.11 8.87
C ARG A 268 8.91 -9.76 8.34
N ASP A 269 8.71 -9.82 7.02
CA ASP A 269 7.42 -9.50 6.37
C ASP A 269 6.33 -10.48 6.79
N LEU A 270 6.68 -11.77 6.95
CA LEU A 270 5.78 -12.76 7.52
C LEU A 270 5.40 -12.43 8.97
N ALA A 271 6.38 -12.05 9.80
CA ALA A 271 6.12 -11.66 11.17
C ALA A 271 5.28 -10.36 11.27
N GLU A 272 5.45 -9.43 10.33
CA GLU A 272 4.59 -8.23 10.20
C GLU A 272 3.14 -8.60 9.86
N ALA A 273 2.95 -9.52 8.92
CA ALA A 273 1.62 -10.01 8.56
C ALA A 273 0.93 -10.70 9.75
N GLN A 274 1.66 -11.50 10.53
CA GLN A 274 1.15 -12.12 11.75
C GLN A 274 0.79 -11.10 12.84
N LEU A 275 1.54 -9.99 12.94
CA LEU A 275 1.20 -8.90 13.84
C LEU A 275 -0.12 -8.24 13.43
N LYS A 276 -0.29 -7.93 12.15
CA LYS A 276 -1.53 -7.34 11.62
C LYS A 276 -2.74 -8.27 11.81
N GLU A 277 -2.57 -9.57 11.66
CA GLU A 277 -3.60 -10.58 11.94
C GLU A 277 -4.01 -10.53 13.42
N ALA A 278 -3.04 -10.55 14.34
CA ALA A 278 -3.31 -10.48 15.76
C ALA A 278 -3.98 -9.14 16.19
N GLU A 279 -3.62 -8.02 15.57
CA GLU A 279 -4.25 -6.71 15.76
C GLU A 279 -5.71 -6.70 15.28
N ALA A 280 -6.00 -7.34 14.15
CA ALA A 280 -7.35 -7.50 13.66
C ALA A 280 -8.21 -8.35 14.60
N ASP A 281 -7.66 -9.44 15.12
CA ASP A 281 -8.30 -10.29 16.11
C ASP A 281 -8.60 -9.52 17.40
N LEU A 282 -7.67 -8.68 17.87
CA LEU A 282 -7.89 -7.81 19.02
C LEU A 282 -9.02 -6.82 18.78
N SER A 283 -9.05 -6.22 17.60
CA SER A 283 -10.13 -5.29 17.21
C SER A 283 -11.50 -5.99 17.27
N LEU A 284 -11.60 -7.22 16.75
CA LEU A 284 -12.82 -8.02 16.81
C LEU A 284 -13.19 -8.38 18.26
N ALA A 285 -12.23 -8.74 19.08
CA ALA A 285 -12.47 -9.06 20.48
C ALA A 285 -12.96 -7.83 21.28
N LEU A 286 -12.39 -6.65 21.04
CA LEU A 286 -12.81 -5.39 21.64
C LEU A 286 -14.21 -4.98 21.17
N LEU A 287 -14.53 -5.17 19.90
CA LEU A 287 -15.86 -4.90 19.35
C LEU A 287 -16.91 -5.80 19.99
N ASN A 288 -16.58 -7.06 20.28
CA ASN A 288 -17.47 -7.96 21.01
C ASN A 288 -17.69 -7.50 22.47
N VAL A 289 -16.68 -6.92 23.12
CA VAL A 289 -16.84 -6.27 24.43
C VAL A 289 -17.80 -5.08 24.33
N GLU A 290 -17.65 -4.23 23.30
CA GLU A 290 -18.55 -3.10 23.07
C GLU A 290 -19.99 -3.56 22.85
N TYR A 291 -20.21 -4.65 22.11
CA TYR A 291 -21.54 -5.22 21.88
C TYR A 291 -22.23 -5.77 23.13
N THR A 292 -21.52 -5.92 24.24
CA THR A 292 -22.16 -6.24 25.52
C THR A 292 -22.90 -5.04 26.12
N GLU A 293 -22.61 -3.80 25.68
CA GLU A 293 -23.39 -2.62 26.00
C GLU A 293 -24.34 -2.31 24.82
N ILE A 294 -25.61 -2.66 25.00
CA ILE A 294 -26.63 -2.46 24.00
C ILE A 294 -27.13 -1.02 24.10
N ARG A 295 -26.98 -0.27 23.01
CA ARG A 295 -27.29 1.16 22.95
C ARG A 295 -28.50 1.45 22.08
N ALA A 296 -29.23 2.51 22.43
CA ALA A 296 -30.35 3.04 21.64
C ALA A 296 -29.84 3.52 20.27
N PRO A 297 -30.37 3.02 19.15
CA PRO A 297 -29.94 3.45 17.82
C PRO A 297 -30.49 4.85 17.45
N ILE A 298 -31.62 5.25 18.03
CA ILE A 298 -32.29 6.54 17.82
C ILE A 298 -32.72 7.13 19.14
N ALA A 299 -32.98 8.44 19.18
CA ALA A 299 -33.67 9.07 20.29
C ALA A 299 -35.18 8.78 20.17
N GLY A 300 -35.82 8.54 21.31
CA GLY A 300 -37.25 8.24 21.31
C GLY A 300 -37.73 7.71 22.67
N VAL A 301 -38.87 7.04 22.66
CA VAL A 301 -39.47 6.43 23.83
C VAL A 301 -39.39 4.91 23.74
N VAL A 302 -38.94 4.28 24.82
CA VAL A 302 -38.95 2.80 24.93
C VAL A 302 -40.40 2.35 24.91
N SER A 303 -40.76 1.52 23.95
CA SER A 303 -42.12 1.01 23.82
C SER A 303 -42.09 -0.47 24.17
N ARG A 304 -42.02 -1.37 24.18
CA ARG A 304 -42.10 -2.81 24.46
C ARG A 304 -40.75 -3.36 24.95
N LYS A 305 -40.59 -3.45 26.25
CA LYS A 305 -39.46 -4.16 26.89
C LYS A 305 -39.80 -5.65 27.03
N ASN A 306 -39.04 -6.52 26.28
CA ASN A 306 -39.20 -7.98 26.31
C ASN A 306 -37.97 -8.66 26.92
N VAL A 307 -37.22 -7.98 27.79
CA VAL A 307 -35.99 -8.48 28.39
C VAL A 307 -35.95 -8.16 29.88
N GLU A 308 -35.50 -9.13 30.66
CA GLU A 308 -35.34 -9.00 32.13
C GLU A 308 -33.92 -9.40 32.55
N PRO A 309 -33.42 -8.83 33.68
CA PRO A 309 -32.15 -9.24 34.26
C PRO A 309 -32.12 -10.75 34.57
N GLY A 310 -31.00 -11.41 34.29
CA GLY A 310 -30.81 -12.85 34.45
C GLY A 310 -31.16 -13.67 33.20
N GLN A 311 -31.89 -13.12 32.22
CA GLN A 311 -32.21 -13.79 30.97
C GLN A 311 -30.97 -13.92 30.08
N VAL A 312 -30.90 -14.95 29.27
CA VAL A 312 -29.86 -15.11 28.24
C VAL A 312 -30.36 -14.52 26.93
N ALA A 313 -29.69 -13.47 26.44
CA ALA A 313 -29.97 -12.86 25.16
C ALA A 313 -29.26 -13.63 24.03
N GLN A 314 -29.96 -13.77 22.89
CA GLN A 314 -29.39 -14.37 21.69
C GLN A 314 -29.23 -13.30 20.60
N PRO A 315 -28.23 -13.41 19.70
CA PRO A 315 -28.07 -12.51 18.55
C PRO A 315 -29.36 -12.43 17.70
N GLY A 316 -29.78 -11.19 17.38
CA GLY A 316 -31.00 -10.94 16.62
C GLY A 316 -32.31 -10.98 17.41
N GLN A 317 -32.29 -11.41 18.68
CA GLN A 317 -33.47 -11.39 19.54
C GLN A 317 -33.85 -9.93 19.87
N ALA A 318 -35.08 -9.52 19.51
CA ALA A 318 -35.60 -8.21 19.85
C ALA A 318 -35.83 -8.10 21.37
N MET A 319 -35.11 -7.20 22.03
CA MET A 319 -35.14 -6.99 23.46
C MET A 319 -36.09 -5.85 23.87
N LEU A 320 -36.10 -4.80 23.07
CA LEU A 320 -37.02 -3.66 23.22
C LEU A 320 -37.18 -2.94 21.87
N ALA A 321 -38.18 -2.07 21.77
CA ALA A 321 -38.38 -1.20 20.63
C ALA A 321 -38.34 0.27 21.07
N ILE A 322 -37.71 1.12 20.30
CA ILE A 322 -37.67 2.57 20.53
C ILE A 322 -38.46 3.21 19.41
N VAL A 323 -39.45 4.02 19.78
CA VAL A 323 -40.29 4.78 18.86
C VAL A 323 -39.82 6.22 18.86
N SER A 324 -39.43 6.74 17.70
CA SER A 324 -39.10 8.14 17.56
C SER A 324 -40.33 9.01 17.76
N LEU A 325 -40.15 10.14 18.48
CA LEU A 325 -41.21 11.12 18.66
C LEU A 325 -41.08 12.29 17.65
N ASP A 326 -39.90 12.43 17.06
CA ASP A 326 -39.59 13.55 16.15
C ASP A 326 -39.83 13.20 14.69
N ASP A 327 -39.76 11.92 14.37
CA ASP A 327 -39.92 11.39 13.00
C ASP A 327 -41.24 10.62 12.90
N VAL A 328 -42.32 11.41 12.80
CA VAL A 328 -43.69 10.93 12.67
C VAL A 328 -44.33 11.48 11.41
N TRP A 329 -45.17 10.67 10.79
CA TRP A 329 -45.95 11.02 9.60
C TRP A 329 -47.38 10.46 9.75
N VAL A 330 -48.25 10.81 8.84
CA VAL A 330 -49.64 10.30 8.79
C VAL A 330 -49.82 9.47 7.54
N ILE A 331 -50.36 8.28 7.69
CA ILE A 331 -50.84 7.46 6.59
C ILE A 331 -52.36 7.67 6.46
N ALA A 332 -52.78 8.22 5.35
CA ALA A 332 -54.18 8.43 5.01
C ALA A 332 -54.63 7.38 3.96
N ASN A 333 -55.56 6.52 4.32
CA ASN A 333 -56.09 5.51 3.40
C ASN A 333 -57.22 6.11 2.56
N LEU A 334 -56.92 6.50 1.32
CA LEU A 334 -57.89 7.10 0.42
C LEU A 334 -58.58 6.05 -0.46
N LYS A 335 -59.89 6.28 -0.74
CA LYS A 335 -60.59 5.43 -1.70
C LYS A 335 -59.96 5.55 -3.09
N GLU A 336 -59.85 4.44 -3.82
CA GLU A 336 -59.33 4.41 -5.19
C GLU A 336 -59.97 5.46 -6.09
N THR A 337 -61.29 5.70 -5.91
CA THR A 337 -62.05 6.68 -6.68
C THR A 337 -61.63 8.14 -6.44
N GLN A 338 -60.96 8.42 -5.33
CA GLN A 338 -60.48 9.78 -4.93
C GLN A 338 -59.05 10.07 -5.38
N LEU A 339 -58.30 9.00 -5.73
CA LEU A 339 -56.85 9.08 -5.95
C LEU A 339 -56.48 9.85 -7.23
N HIS A 340 -57.37 9.92 -8.23
CA HIS A 340 -57.10 10.56 -9.52
C HIS A 340 -56.76 12.07 -9.38
N SER A 341 -57.23 12.72 -8.30
CA SER A 341 -57.04 14.14 -8.02
C SER A 341 -55.85 14.42 -7.13
N ILE A 342 -55.24 13.41 -6.48
CA ILE A 342 -54.16 13.59 -5.50
C ILE A 342 -52.80 13.56 -6.20
N ARG A 343 -51.92 14.47 -5.81
CA ARG A 343 -50.53 14.55 -6.28
C ARG A 343 -49.58 14.80 -5.11
N PRO A 344 -48.36 14.33 -5.14
CA PRO A 344 -47.30 14.73 -4.22
C PRO A 344 -47.13 16.24 -4.22
N GLY A 345 -46.87 16.84 -3.06
CA GLY A 345 -46.72 18.27 -2.84
C GLY A 345 -48.03 18.98 -2.44
N MET A 346 -49.21 18.34 -2.49
CA MET A 346 -50.45 18.90 -2.04
C MET A 346 -50.51 19.12 -0.53
N ARG A 347 -51.11 20.21 -0.08
CA ARG A 347 -51.29 20.53 1.34
C ARG A 347 -52.38 19.66 1.94
N ALA A 348 -52.14 19.21 3.16
CA ALA A 348 -53.10 18.44 3.95
C ALA A 348 -53.28 19.08 5.34
N VAL A 349 -54.46 19.01 5.85
CA VAL A 349 -54.79 19.31 7.24
C VAL A 349 -55.18 18.03 7.94
N ILE A 350 -54.52 17.77 9.08
CA ILE A 350 -54.64 16.56 9.88
C ILE A 350 -55.28 16.92 11.21
N ALA A 351 -56.36 16.30 11.55
CA ALA A 351 -57.00 16.39 12.87
C ALA A 351 -56.83 15.01 13.55
N VAL A 352 -56.14 14.98 14.68
CA VAL A 352 -55.95 13.75 15.45
C VAL A 352 -57.05 13.66 16.51
N ASP A 353 -57.70 12.52 16.60
CA ASP A 353 -58.92 12.36 17.43
C ASP A 353 -58.65 12.64 18.92
N THR A 354 -57.46 12.38 19.41
CA THR A 354 -57.04 12.68 20.78
C THR A 354 -56.99 14.19 21.08
N PHE A 355 -56.81 15.03 20.08
CA PHE A 355 -56.61 16.48 20.20
C PHE A 355 -57.62 17.26 19.33
N SER A 356 -58.87 17.20 19.69
CA SER A 356 -59.98 17.74 18.92
C SER A 356 -59.93 19.27 18.70
N ASP A 357 -59.16 19.98 19.51
CA ASP A 357 -59.01 21.44 19.46
C ASP A 357 -57.84 21.88 18.53
N ARG A 358 -57.11 20.95 17.95
CA ARG A 358 -55.95 21.24 17.13
C ARG A 358 -55.94 20.53 15.79
N SER A 359 -55.31 21.16 14.83
CA SER A 359 -55.02 20.58 13.53
C SER A 359 -53.55 20.80 13.19
N TRP A 360 -52.96 19.82 12.53
CA TRP A 360 -51.59 19.84 12.03
C TRP A 360 -51.63 20.07 10.52
N LYS A 361 -50.66 20.80 10.02
CA LYS A 361 -50.44 20.97 8.59
C LYS A 361 -49.41 19.98 8.12
N GLY A 362 -49.65 19.44 6.94
CA GLY A 362 -48.72 18.50 6.31
C GLY A 362 -48.75 18.62 4.80
N THR A 363 -47.88 17.91 4.16
CA THR A 363 -47.79 17.85 2.71
C THR A 363 -47.81 16.40 2.27
N VAL A 364 -48.56 16.09 1.22
CA VAL A 364 -48.56 14.76 0.58
C VAL A 364 -47.13 14.47 0.06
N ASP A 365 -46.47 13.51 0.65
CA ASP A 365 -45.13 13.06 0.27
C ASP A 365 -45.19 12.07 -0.90
N SER A 366 -45.92 11.00 -0.70
CA SER A 366 -45.97 9.89 -1.67
C SER A 366 -47.31 9.16 -1.59
N ILE A 367 -47.63 8.48 -2.68
CA ILE A 367 -48.79 7.58 -2.83
C ILE A 367 -48.27 6.16 -2.97
N ALA A 368 -48.77 5.24 -2.17
CA ALA A 368 -48.33 3.83 -2.24
C ALA A 368 -48.65 3.22 -3.62
N ALA A 369 -47.74 2.36 -4.09
CA ALA A 369 -47.82 1.70 -5.39
C ALA A 369 -48.92 0.63 -5.47
N GLY A 370 -49.56 0.31 -4.35
CA GLY A 370 -50.64 -0.68 -4.30
C GLY A 370 -51.62 -0.44 -3.14
N THR A 371 -52.73 -1.19 -3.16
CA THR A 371 -53.74 -1.14 -2.13
C THR A 371 -53.29 -1.77 -0.83
N GLY A 372 -53.78 -1.32 0.32
CA GLY A 372 -53.44 -1.88 1.62
C GLY A 372 -53.77 -3.36 1.76
N SER A 373 -54.87 -3.81 1.12
CA SER A 373 -55.25 -5.23 1.11
C SER A 373 -54.24 -6.15 0.39
N ARG A 374 -53.50 -5.64 -0.59
CA ARG A 374 -52.51 -6.42 -1.35
C ARG A 374 -51.23 -6.69 -0.55
N PHE A 375 -50.89 -5.79 0.36
CA PHE A 375 -49.71 -5.88 1.22
C PHE A 375 -50.00 -6.36 2.65
N SER A 376 -51.24 -6.76 2.91
CA SER A 376 -51.63 -7.37 4.20
C SER A 376 -50.96 -8.72 4.38
N LEU A 377 -50.56 -9.07 5.61
CA LEU A 377 -50.06 -10.42 5.98
C LEU A 377 -51.06 -11.52 5.70
N LEU A 378 -52.35 -11.21 5.71
CA LEU A 378 -53.45 -12.13 5.36
C LEU A 378 -54.32 -11.42 4.28
N PRO A 379 -53.96 -11.50 3.01
CA PRO A 379 -54.81 -10.98 1.94
C PRO A 379 -56.21 -11.63 2.00
N PRO A 380 -57.30 -10.88 1.82
CA PRO A 380 -58.62 -11.47 1.77
C PRO A 380 -58.74 -12.36 0.54
N GLU A 381 -58.69 -13.68 0.74
CA GLU A 381 -58.98 -14.67 -0.31
C GLU A 381 -60.50 -14.96 -0.33
N ASN A 382 -61.14 -14.67 -1.45
CA ASN A 382 -62.52 -15.08 -1.69
C ASN A 382 -62.56 -16.58 -2.07
N ALA A 383 -62.42 -17.45 -1.07
CA ALA A 383 -62.40 -18.91 -1.27
C ALA A 383 -63.72 -19.50 -1.79
N THR A 384 -64.80 -18.73 -1.88
CA THR A 384 -66.16 -19.22 -2.22
C THR A 384 -66.65 -18.85 -3.62
N GLY A 385 -65.76 -18.34 -4.51
CA GLY A 385 -66.09 -18.13 -5.93
C GLY A 385 -67.03 -16.94 -6.24
N ASN A 386 -67.57 -16.23 -5.27
CA ASN A 386 -68.40 -15.04 -5.50
C ASN A 386 -67.58 -13.78 -5.37
N TRP A 387 -67.18 -13.19 -6.51
CA TRP A 387 -66.36 -11.97 -6.51
C TRP A 387 -67.26 -10.75 -6.31
N VAL A 388 -67.06 -10.05 -5.15
CA VAL A 388 -67.73 -8.80 -4.87
C VAL A 388 -66.74 -7.66 -5.09
N LYS A 389 -67.04 -6.70 -5.95
CA LYS A 389 -66.23 -5.51 -6.18
C LYS A 389 -66.35 -4.58 -4.97
N ILE A 390 -65.30 -4.56 -4.13
CA ILE A 390 -65.16 -3.65 -2.98
C ILE A 390 -64.21 -2.53 -3.39
N VAL A 391 -64.56 -1.29 -3.09
CA VAL A 391 -63.68 -0.13 -3.31
C VAL A 391 -62.44 -0.28 -2.47
N GLN A 392 -61.31 -0.38 -3.12
CA GLN A 392 -60.01 -0.53 -2.45
C GLN A 392 -59.52 0.80 -1.89
N ARG A 393 -58.71 0.75 -0.84
CA ARG A 393 -58.01 1.92 -0.26
C ARG A 393 -56.56 1.89 -0.56
N VAL A 394 -56.01 3.04 -0.93
CA VAL A 394 -54.58 3.22 -1.22
C VAL A 394 -53.98 4.14 -0.16
N PRO A 395 -52.88 3.69 0.54
CA PRO A 395 -52.21 4.51 1.52
C PRO A 395 -51.50 5.70 0.87
N VAL A 396 -51.67 6.86 1.44
CA VAL A 396 -51.01 8.13 1.07
C VAL A 396 -50.22 8.60 2.28
N LYS A 397 -48.92 8.77 2.11
CA LYS A 397 -48.01 9.29 3.15
C LYS A 397 -48.08 10.81 3.17
N ILE A 398 -48.28 11.38 4.35
CA ILE A 398 -48.32 12.80 4.58
C ILE A 398 -47.29 13.15 5.64
N VAL A 399 -46.34 13.98 5.29
CA VAL A 399 -45.29 14.47 6.19
C VAL A 399 -45.75 15.77 6.83
N LEU A 400 -45.58 15.88 8.13
CA LEU A 400 -45.92 17.05 8.91
C LEU A 400 -44.94 18.21 8.63
N GLU A 401 -45.45 19.47 8.64
CA GLU A 401 -44.56 20.64 8.53
C GLU A 401 -43.62 20.71 9.75
N SER A 402 -42.36 21.08 9.51
CA SER A 402 -41.28 21.09 10.51
C SER A 402 -41.68 21.88 11.77
N GLY A 403 -41.36 21.29 12.96
CA GLY A 403 -41.59 21.91 14.27
C GLY A 403 -42.99 21.69 14.85
N GLN A 404 -43.92 21.08 14.13
CA GLN A 404 -45.28 20.82 14.66
C GLN A 404 -45.36 19.56 15.53
N ALA A 405 -44.43 18.62 15.36
CA ALA A 405 -44.34 17.39 16.17
C ALA A 405 -43.82 17.65 17.60
N MET A 406 -43.07 18.72 17.84
CA MET A 406 -42.36 19.02 19.08
C MET A 406 -43.16 19.80 20.12
N ASN A 407 -44.46 19.99 19.97
CA ASN A 407 -45.28 20.67 20.97
C ASN A 407 -45.68 19.71 22.11
N PRO A 408 -46.10 20.22 23.30
CA PRO A 408 -46.43 19.39 24.48
C PRO A 408 -47.50 18.31 24.24
N HIS A 409 -48.15 18.33 23.09
CA HIS A 409 -49.05 17.28 22.62
C HIS A 409 -48.33 16.42 21.57
N THR A 410 -47.46 15.55 22.02
CA THR A 410 -46.65 14.67 21.16
C THR A 410 -47.55 13.67 20.46
N LEU A 411 -47.51 13.65 19.13
CA LEU A 411 -48.17 12.61 18.33
C LEU A 411 -47.46 11.26 18.58
N ARG A 412 -48.27 10.23 18.76
CA ARG A 412 -47.73 8.85 18.96
C ARG A 412 -48.16 7.95 17.81
N ALA A 413 -47.26 7.08 17.39
CA ALA A 413 -47.57 6.08 16.39
C ALA A 413 -48.80 5.26 16.84
N GLY A 414 -49.76 5.03 15.93
CA GLY A 414 -51.01 4.33 16.18
C GLY A 414 -52.19 5.20 16.54
N MET A 415 -52.01 6.53 16.72
CA MET A 415 -53.17 7.44 16.94
C MET A 415 -53.99 7.56 15.66
N SER A 416 -55.33 7.52 15.80
CA SER A 416 -56.26 7.75 14.70
C SER A 416 -56.35 9.22 14.35
N ALA A 417 -56.54 9.52 13.09
CA ALA A 417 -56.62 10.86 12.55
C ALA A 417 -57.63 10.97 11.39
N ALA A 418 -58.18 12.14 11.22
CA ALA A 418 -58.91 12.55 10.02
C ALA A 418 -58.02 13.46 9.17
N VAL A 419 -57.99 13.23 7.87
CA VAL A 419 -57.14 13.99 6.95
C VAL A 419 -57.98 14.64 5.87
N THR A 420 -57.75 15.93 5.67
CA THR A 420 -58.35 16.71 4.57
C THR A 420 -57.23 17.20 3.65
N ILE A 421 -57.20 16.72 2.41
CA ILE A 421 -56.22 17.12 1.40
C ILE A 421 -56.85 18.17 0.50
N HIS A 422 -56.19 19.32 0.36
CA HIS A 422 -56.63 20.41 -0.51
C HIS A 422 -56.11 20.18 -1.95
N LEU A 423 -57.04 20.18 -2.92
CA LEU A 423 -56.73 19.89 -4.34
C LEU A 423 -56.10 21.08 -5.08
N ARG A 424 -55.69 22.11 -4.35
CA ARG A 424 -55.02 23.31 -4.87
C ARG A 424 -53.86 23.71 -3.98
#